data_f34ddf4bb3e846fa8e648c549a21fe33
#
_entry.id   f34ddf4bb3e846fa8e648c549a21fe33
#
_cell.length_a   1.000
_cell.length_b   1.000
_cell.length_c   1.000
_cell.angle_alpha   90.00
_cell.angle_beta   90.00
_cell.angle_gamma   90.00
#
_symmetry.space_group_name_H-M   'P 1'
#
loop_
_entity.id
_entity.type
_entity.pdbx_description
1 polymer ?
#
loop_
_entity_poly.entity_id
_entity_poly.type
_entity_poly.pdbx_seq_one_letter_code
_entity_poly.pdbx_strand_id
1 'polypeptide(L)'
;TGLLSRKLYEHKHHEAILEMWDIAAEAPFTSASTSFIRADAEVEITHQPTESFDLIASASTVQWFNSPSRFLAECSRVLRHGGYAVISTFAKGNLDEVTQAGGRALPLLSPEQWLMIVPEGLECVYSTDYSRTLSFDSAIEEFRHLKATGVNSLDRGVSKGASLRTILSHYKPGLDGCYTATYKPLIFILRKL
;
A
#
# COMPACT_ATOMS: atom_id res chain seq x y z
N THR A 1 -3.29 -9.33 6.10
CA THR A 1 -3.20 -10.65 5.43
C THR A 1 -1.83 -11.32 5.59
N GLY A 2 -0.75 -10.55 5.79
CA GLY A 2 0.62 -11.04 5.98
C GLY A 2 1.24 -11.76 4.79
N LEU A 3 0.70 -11.59 3.57
CA LEU A 3 1.21 -12.28 2.38
C LEU A 3 2.67 -11.91 2.09
N LEU A 4 3.01 -10.61 2.11
CA LEU A 4 4.38 -10.13 1.92
C LEU A 4 5.29 -10.70 3.00
N SER A 5 4.90 -10.61 4.27
CA SER A 5 5.68 -11.09 5.40
C SER A 5 5.97 -12.59 5.32
N ARG A 6 4.97 -13.40 4.89
CA ARG A 6 5.17 -14.84 4.65
C ARG A 6 6.18 -15.10 3.54
N LYS A 7 6.06 -14.39 2.42
CA LYS A 7 7.00 -14.52 1.29
C LYS A 7 8.42 -14.10 1.67
N LEU A 8 8.57 -13.00 2.39
CA LEU A 8 9.88 -12.60 2.91
C LEU A 8 10.45 -13.65 3.86
N TYR A 9 9.63 -14.19 4.76
CA TYR A 9 10.06 -15.24 5.69
C TYR A 9 10.50 -16.52 4.97
N GLU A 10 9.76 -16.96 3.94
CA GLU A 10 10.08 -18.15 3.14
C GLU A 10 11.42 -18.04 2.38
N HIS A 11 11.81 -16.81 2.00
CA HIS A 11 12.98 -16.55 1.15
C HIS A 11 14.13 -15.84 1.87
N LYS A 12 13.96 -15.46 3.14
CA LYS A 12 15.01 -14.78 3.90
C LYS A 12 16.21 -15.69 4.18
N HIS A 13 17.36 -15.09 4.37
CA HIS A 13 18.53 -15.77 4.93
C HIS A 13 18.17 -16.32 6.33
N HIS A 14 18.70 -17.49 6.71
CA HIS A 14 18.32 -18.17 7.96
C HIS A 14 18.59 -17.34 9.23
N GLU A 15 19.59 -16.46 9.22
CA GLU A 15 19.93 -15.56 10.32
C GLU A 15 19.09 -14.27 10.34
N ALA A 16 18.36 -13.96 9.26
CA ALA A 16 17.59 -12.72 9.19
C ALA A 16 16.42 -12.73 10.17
N ILE A 17 16.25 -11.63 10.90
CA ILE A 17 15.11 -11.36 11.78
C ILE A 17 14.10 -10.54 11.00
N LEU A 18 12.83 -10.93 11.09
CA LEU A 18 11.72 -10.22 10.47
C LEU A 18 10.86 -9.56 11.54
N GLU A 19 10.82 -8.24 11.53
CA GLU A 19 9.89 -7.47 12.33
C GLU A 19 8.69 -7.03 11.47
N MET A 20 7.48 -7.24 11.95
CA MET A 20 6.25 -6.94 11.25
C MET A 20 5.46 -5.87 12.01
N TRP A 21 5.03 -4.82 11.30
CA TRP A 21 4.19 -3.76 11.85
C TRP A 21 2.85 -3.74 11.11
N ASP A 22 1.76 -3.75 11.86
CA ASP A 22 0.41 -3.61 11.32
C ASP A 22 -0.52 -3.06 12.41
N ILE A 23 -1.55 -2.34 12.00
CA ILE A 23 -2.63 -1.92 12.90
C ILE A 23 -3.56 -3.09 13.29
N ALA A 24 -3.45 -4.24 12.62
CA ALA A 24 -4.21 -5.44 12.92
C ALA A 24 -3.99 -5.91 14.36
N ALA A 25 -4.95 -6.65 14.91
CA ALA A 25 -4.90 -7.11 16.29
C ALA A 25 -3.92 -8.26 16.51
N GLU A 26 -3.64 -9.04 15.46
CA GLU A 26 -2.88 -10.31 15.54
C GLU A 26 -1.80 -10.38 14.47
N ALA A 27 -0.70 -11.03 14.83
CA ALA A 27 0.36 -11.36 13.89
C ALA A 27 -0.16 -12.31 12.80
N PRO A 28 0.28 -12.14 11.55
CA PRO A 28 -0.10 -13.04 10.45
C PRO A 28 0.47 -14.46 10.62
N PHE A 29 1.57 -14.58 11.35
CA PHE A 29 2.21 -15.84 11.78
C PHE A 29 3.29 -15.51 12.83
N THR A 30 3.78 -16.55 13.53
CA THR A 30 4.84 -16.43 14.53
C THR A 30 5.94 -17.46 14.29
N SER A 31 7.18 -17.10 14.59
CA SER A 31 8.34 -17.98 14.57
C SER A 31 9.44 -17.43 15.50
N ALA A 32 10.48 -18.21 15.76
CA ALA A 32 11.59 -17.78 16.61
C ALA A 32 12.37 -16.57 16.04
N SER A 33 12.31 -16.34 14.72
CA SER A 33 12.97 -15.21 14.04
C SER A 33 12.00 -14.16 13.54
N THR A 34 10.81 -14.06 14.16
CA THR A 34 9.81 -13.04 13.83
C THR A 34 9.34 -12.32 15.08
N SER A 35 9.11 -11.02 14.96
CA SER A 35 8.40 -10.21 15.94
C SER A 35 7.23 -9.51 15.27
N PHE A 36 6.21 -9.19 16.04
CA PHE A 36 5.06 -8.42 15.58
C PHE A 36 4.77 -7.30 16.55
N ILE A 37 4.66 -6.10 16.02
CA ILE A 37 4.27 -4.90 16.76
C ILE A 37 2.96 -4.40 16.18
N ARG A 38 1.93 -4.36 17.02
CA ARG A 38 0.67 -3.71 16.65
C ARG A 38 0.85 -2.20 16.70
N ALA A 39 1.15 -1.59 15.58
CA ALA A 39 1.42 -0.17 15.49
C ALA A 39 1.00 0.41 14.13
N ASP A 40 0.82 1.72 14.10
CA ASP A 40 0.82 2.49 12.87
C ASP A 40 2.26 2.62 12.38
N ALA A 41 2.57 2.03 11.23
CA ALA A 41 3.93 2.00 10.69
C ALA A 41 4.48 3.42 10.37
N GLU A 42 3.61 4.39 10.05
CA GLU A 42 4.01 5.79 9.85
C GLU A 42 4.55 6.44 11.13
N VAL A 43 4.05 6.00 12.28
CA VAL A 43 4.49 6.46 13.61
C VAL A 43 5.64 5.60 14.12
N GLU A 44 5.51 4.26 14.04
CA GLU A 44 6.46 3.33 14.62
C GLU A 44 7.88 3.50 14.07
N ILE A 45 8.01 3.78 12.77
CA ILE A 45 9.32 4.01 12.14
C ILE A 45 10.09 5.16 12.80
N THR A 46 9.41 6.16 13.36
CA THR A 46 10.06 7.31 14.03
C THR A 46 10.73 6.95 15.35
N HIS A 47 10.32 5.83 15.95
CA HIS A 47 10.86 5.33 17.22
C HIS A 47 12.07 4.41 17.01
N GLN A 48 12.31 3.99 15.77
CA GLN A 48 13.39 3.06 15.47
C GLN A 48 14.77 3.77 15.47
N PRO A 49 15.84 3.08 15.90
CA PRO A 49 17.18 3.64 15.85
C PRO A 49 17.64 3.92 14.42
N THR A 50 18.54 4.91 14.28
CA THR A 50 19.23 5.16 13.01
C THR A 50 20.04 3.93 12.61
N GLU A 51 20.08 3.62 11.29
CA GLU A 51 20.87 2.52 10.72
C GLU A 51 20.61 1.16 11.40
N SER A 52 19.35 0.86 11.68
CA SER A 52 18.92 -0.38 12.36
C SER A 52 18.43 -1.47 11.42
N PHE A 53 18.03 -1.12 10.20
CA PHE A 53 17.45 -2.06 9.23
C PHE A 53 18.31 -2.19 7.97
N ASP A 54 18.36 -3.41 7.42
CA ASP A 54 18.96 -3.68 6.10
C ASP A 54 17.90 -3.63 4.99
N LEU A 55 16.63 -3.91 5.34
CA LEU A 55 15.51 -3.92 4.42
C LEU A 55 14.24 -3.40 5.09
N ILE A 56 13.57 -2.49 4.42
CA ILE A 56 12.19 -2.10 4.70
C ILE A 56 11.34 -2.57 3.53
N ALA A 57 10.25 -3.29 3.81
CA ALA A 57 9.33 -3.76 2.78
C ALA A 57 7.90 -3.36 3.15
N SER A 58 7.22 -2.65 2.24
CA SER A 58 5.85 -2.20 2.41
C SER A 58 5.00 -2.59 1.20
N ALA A 59 3.86 -3.23 1.44
CA ALA A 59 2.92 -3.60 0.39
C ALA A 59 1.54 -3.05 0.67
N SER A 60 1.04 -2.20 -0.23
CA SER A 60 -0.31 -1.62 -0.18
C SER A 60 -0.64 -0.96 1.18
N THR A 61 0.34 -0.27 1.77
CA THR A 61 0.23 0.40 3.07
C THR A 61 0.44 1.90 2.97
N VAL A 62 1.49 2.34 2.26
CA VAL A 62 1.91 3.76 2.24
C VAL A 62 0.87 4.72 1.65
N GLN A 63 -0.08 4.23 0.85
CA GLN A 63 -1.20 5.03 0.37
C GLN A 63 -2.16 5.52 1.47
N TRP A 64 -2.05 4.95 2.66
CA TRP A 64 -2.85 5.31 3.83
C TRP A 64 -2.15 6.31 4.75
N PHE A 65 -0.88 6.61 4.50
CA PHE A 65 -0.09 7.51 5.33
C PHE A 65 -0.50 8.98 5.12
N ASN A 66 -0.39 9.76 6.18
CA ASN A 66 -0.68 11.19 6.14
C ASN A 66 0.46 11.98 5.50
N SER A 67 1.69 11.50 5.64
CA SER A 67 2.90 12.15 5.12
C SER A 67 3.90 11.14 4.54
N PRO A 68 3.66 10.66 3.30
CA PRO A 68 4.57 9.73 2.63
C PRO A 68 6.02 10.25 2.54
N SER A 69 6.20 11.56 2.37
CA SER A 69 7.54 12.17 2.33
C SER A 69 8.29 12.04 3.66
N ARG A 70 7.59 12.22 4.78
CA ARG A 70 8.17 12.01 6.11
C ARG A 70 8.53 10.54 6.32
N PHE A 71 7.67 9.63 5.91
CA PHE A 71 7.96 8.19 5.98
C PHE A 71 9.21 7.82 5.18
N LEU A 72 9.39 8.36 3.96
CA LEU A 72 10.60 8.13 3.17
C LEU A 72 11.85 8.74 3.82
N ALA A 73 11.74 9.90 4.47
CA ALA A 73 12.84 10.48 5.24
C ALA A 73 13.23 9.58 6.42
N GLU A 74 12.27 9.02 7.12
CA GLU A 74 12.52 8.04 8.19
C GLU A 74 13.11 6.73 7.63
N CYS A 75 12.65 6.23 6.48
CA CYS A 75 13.29 5.10 5.80
C CYS A 75 14.78 5.39 5.53
N SER A 76 15.09 6.60 5.05
CA SER A 76 16.48 7.01 4.86
C SER A 76 17.28 7.00 6.16
N ARG A 77 16.70 7.42 7.27
CA ARG A 77 17.36 7.48 8.58
C ARG A 77 17.63 6.08 9.17
N VAL A 78 16.62 5.21 9.13
CA VAL A 78 16.69 3.90 9.81
C VAL A 78 17.39 2.82 8.98
N LEU A 79 17.50 2.99 7.66
CA LEU A 79 18.26 2.08 6.81
C LEU A 79 19.75 2.26 6.99
N ARG A 80 20.48 1.15 7.06
CA ARG A 80 21.93 1.10 6.95
C ARG A 80 22.38 1.50 5.56
N HIS A 81 23.62 1.98 5.41
CA HIS A 81 24.22 2.23 4.10
C HIS A 81 24.14 0.98 3.21
N GLY A 82 23.69 1.16 1.97
CA GLY A 82 23.47 0.07 1.03
C GLY A 82 22.18 -0.73 1.27
N GLY A 83 21.43 -0.46 2.33
CA GLY A 83 20.12 -1.06 2.62
C GLY A 83 19.03 -0.59 1.64
N TYR A 84 17.91 -1.28 1.62
CA TYR A 84 16.84 -1.06 0.64
C TYR A 84 15.48 -0.81 1.28
N ALA A 85 14.71 0.09 0.68
CA ALA A 85 13.27 0.17 0.88
C ALA A 85 12.55 -0.31 -0.38
N VAL A 86 11.75 -1.37 -0.26
CA VAL A 86 10.92 -1.94 -1.33
C VAL A 86 9.47 -1.60 -1.03
N ILE A 87 8.87 -0.78 -1.87
CA ILE A 87 7.54 -0.23 -1.63
C ILE A 87 6.64 -0.55 -2.82
N SER A 88 5.51 -1.18 -2.54
CA SER A 88 4.42 -1.33 -3.48
C SER A 88 3.20 -0.56 -3.00
N THR A 89 2.60 0.22 -3.89
CA THR A 89 1.45 1.08 -3.63
C THR A 89 0.57 1.18 -4.87
N PHE A 90 -0.34 2.14 -4.88
CA PHE A 90 -1.16 2.46 -6.04
C PHE A 90 -0.91 3.90 -6.49
N ALA A 91 -0.93 4.12 -7.80
CA ALA A 91 -0.76 5.43 -8.41
C ALA A 91 -2.10 6.14 -8.62
N LYS A 92 -2.03 7.45 -8.85
CA LYS A 92 -3.17 8.30 -9.19
C LYS A 92 -3.99 7.69 -10.33
N GLY A 93 -5.31 7.72 -10.20
CA GLY A 93 -6.26 7.11 -11.13
C GLY A 93 -6.55 5.62 -10.83
N ASN A 94 -6.09 5.09 -9.69
CA ASN A 94 -6.47 3.75 -9.22
C ASN A 94 -7.95 3.73 -8.82
N LEU A 95 -8.72 2.81 -9.38
CA LEU A 95 -10.17 2.66 -9.15
C LEU A 95 -10.96 3.95 -9.47
N ASP A 96 -10.62 4.62 -10.56
CA ASP A 96 -11.30 5.85 -10.98
C ASP A 96 -12.79 5.61 -11.26
N GLU A 97 -13.19 4.42 -11.73
CA GLU A 97 -14.56 4.05 -11.98
C GLU A 97 -15.42 4.16 -10.71
N VAL A 98 -14.89 3.67 -9.59
CA VAL A 98 -15.54 3.75 -8.27
C VAL A 98 -15.67 5.20 -7.82
N THR A 99 -14.61 5.99 -8.05
CA THR A 99 -14.58 7.42 -7.72
C THR A 99 -15.61 8.20 -8.53
N GLN A 100 -15.73 7.95 -9.84
CA GLN A 100 -16.69 8.58 -10.71
C GLN A 100 -18.15 8.22 -10.33
N ALA A 101 -18.36 7.04 -9.78
CA ALA A 101 -19.66 6.64 -9.24
C ALA A 101 -20.01 7.28 -7.88
N GLY A 102 -19.15 8.15 -7.34
CA GLY A 102 -19.34 8.83 -6.07
C GLY A 102 -18.64 8.17 -4.88
N GLY A 103 -17.78 7.17 -5.14
CA GLY A 103 -16.87 6.60 -4.15
C GLY A 103 -15.80 7.62 -3.73
N ARG A 104 -15.17 7.38 -2.59
CA ARG A 104 -14.11 8.26 -2.10
C ARG A 104 -12.79 7.92 -2.79
N ALA A 105 -12.18 8.90 -3.43
CA ALA A 105 -10.79 8.81 -3.89
C ALA A 105 -9.82 8.91 -2.71
N LEU A 106 -8.76 8.09 -2.72
CA LEU A 106 -7.57 8.36 -1.94
C LEU A 106 -6.74 9.43 -2.67
N PRO A 107 -6.04 10.31 -1.95
CA PRO A 107 -5.13 11.30 -2.53
C PRO A 107 -3.82 10.63 -3.00
N LEU A 108 -3.94 9.72 -3.97
CA LEU A 108 -2.81 8.96 -4.49
C LEU A 108 -1.89 9.86 -5.32
N LEU A 109 -0.59 9.67 -5.13
CA LEU A 109 0.45 10.34 -5.88
C LEU A 109 0.66 9.66 -7.25
N SER A 110 1.06 10.44 -8.26
CA SER A 110 1.56 9.87 -9.52
C SER A 110 2.97 9.28 -9.33
N PRO A 111 3.46 8.43 -10.26
CA PRO A 111 4.84 7.92 -10.20
C PRO A 111 5.88 9.04 -10.08
N GLU A 112 5.71 10.14 -10.83
CA GLU A 112 6.61 11.29 -10.81
C GLU A 112 6.56 12.01 -9.46
N GLN A 113 5.37 12.17 -8.88
CA GLN A 113 5.21 12.78 -7.56
C GLN A 113 5.87 11.94 -6.46
N TRP A 114 5.83 10.61 -6.57
CA TRP A 114 6.55 9.73 -5.66
C TRP A 114 8.05 9.95 -5.75
N LEU A 115 8.61 10.02 -6.97
CA LEU A 115 10.05 10.27 -7.18
C LEU A 115 10.48 11.64 -6.66
N MET A 116 9.63 12.67 -6.78
CA MET A 116 9.93 14.02 -6.26
C MET A 116 10.04 14.10 -4.74
N ILE A 117 9.41 13.19 -4.00
CA ILE A 117 9.47 13.18 -2.53
C ILE A 117 10.52 12.22 -1.97
N VAL A 118 11.30 11.55 -2.83
CA VAL A 118 12.45 10.73 -2.40
C VAL A 118 13.53 11.66 -1.82
N PRO A 119 13.97 11.47 -0.56
CA PRO A 119 14.99 12.33 0.04
C PRO A 119 16.38 12.05 -0.56
N GLU A 120 17.28 13.03 -0.47
CA GLU A 120 18.66 12.93 -1.01
C GLU A 120 19.45 11.73 -0.49
N GLY A 121 19.14 11.22 0.70
CA GLY A 121 19.79 10.03 1.26
C GLY A 121 19.34 8.70 0.66
N LEU A 122 18.39 8.71 -0.29
CA LEU A 122 17.90 7.53 -0.99
C LEU A 122 18.00 7.73 -2.50
N GLU A 123 18.37 6.67 -3.22
CA GLU A 123 18.38 6.61 -4.67
C GLU A 123 17.31 5.64 -5.15
N CYS A 124 16.45 6.07 -6.09
CA CYS A 124 15.52 5.16 -6.74
C CYS A 124 16.25 4.31 -7.77
N VAL A 125 16.50 3.05 -7.45
CA VAL A 125 17.21 2.11 -8.32
C VAL A 125 16.29 1.31 -9.24
N TYR A 126 15.00 1.29 -8.94
CA TYR A 126 13.98 0.65 -9.77
C TYR A 126 12.62 1.29 -9.53
N SER A 127 11.87 1.49 -10.61
CA SER A 127 10.46 1.89 -10.54
C SER A 127 9.70 1.28 -11.70
N THR A 128 8.50 0.79 -11.44
CA THR A 128 7.57 0.33 -12.48
C THR A 128 6.14 0.57 -12.04
N ASP A 129 5.31 0.93 -12.98
CA ASP A 129 3.87 0.99 -12.82
C ASP A 129 3.19 0.29 -14.00
N TYR A 130 1.98 -0.16 -13.77
CA TYR A 130 1.15 -0.76 -14.82
C TYR A 130 -0.32 -0.58 -14.50
N SER A 131 -1.16 -0.87 -15.49
CA SER A 131 -2.61 -0.85 -15.33
C SER A 131 -3.15 -2.26 -15.48
N ARG A 132 -4.05 -2.67 -14.59
CA ARG A 132 -4.77 -3.94 -14.68
C ARG A 132 -6.25 -3.71 -14.42
N THR A 133 -7.06 -3.96 -15.44
CA THR A 133 -8.52 -3.90 -15.34
C THR A 133 -9.08 -5.30 -15.10
N LEU A 134 -9.92 -5.41 -14.09
CA LEU A 134 -10.75 -6.59 -13.84
C LEU A 134 -12.17 -6.29 -14.25
N SER A 135 -12.85 -7.28 -14.86
CA SER A 135 -14.25 -7.18 -15.28
C SER A 135 -15.12 -8.06 -14.39
N PHE A 136 -16.33 -7.59 -14.11
CA PHE A 136 -17.33 -8.25 -13.26
C PHE A 136 -18.69 -8.20 -13.93
N ASP A 137 -19.50 -9.23 -13.75
CA ASP A 137 -20.85 -9.31 -14.30
C ASP A 137 -21.83 -8.38 -13.58
N SER A 138 -21.49 -7.92 -12.38
CA SER A 138 -22.31 -6.98 -11.63
C SER A 138 -21.48 -6.06 -10.73
N ALA A 139 -22.00 -4.86 -10.48
CA ALA A 139 -21.41 -3.93 -9.49
C ALA A 139 -21.28 -4.56 -8.10
N ILE A 140 -22.21 -5.44 -7.72
CA ILE A 140 -22.18 -6.11 -6.40
C ILE A 140 -20.98 -7.05 -6.31
N GLU A 141 -20.62 -7.78 -7.36
CA GLU A 141 -19.45 -8.64 -7.39
C GLU A 141 -18.16 -7.83 -7.29
N GLU A 142 -18.06 -6.75 -8.03
CA GLU A 142 -16.95 -5.84 -7.94
C GLU A 142 -16.78 -5.29 -6.51
N PHE A 143 -17.84 -4.79 -5.88
CA PHE A 143 -17.77 -4.29 -4.51
C PHE A 143 -17.42 -5.38 -3.48
N ARG A 144 -17.87 -6.62 -3.69
CA ARG A 144 -17.43 -7.77 -2.87
C ARG A 144 -15.93 -8.01 -3.03
N HIS A 145 -15.42 -7.96 -4.26
CA HIS A 145 -13.98 -8.07 -4.53
C HIS A 145 -13.21 -6.94 -3.84
N LEU A 146 -13.61 -5.67 -3.98
CA LEU A 146 -12.98 -4.54 -3.31
C LEU A 146 -12.96 -4.69 -1.79
N LYS A 147 -14.05 -5.18 -1.21
CA LYS A 147 -14.13 -5.47 0.22
C LYS A 147 -13.17 -6.60 0.63
N ALA A 148 -13.09 -7.66 -0.15
CA ALA A 148 -12.21 -8.81 0.12
C ALA A 148 -10.73 -8.45 0.00
N THR A 149 -10.37 -7.51 -0.87
CA THR A 149 -8.99 -7.03 -1.04
C THR A 149 -8.57 -5.96 -0.02
N GLY A 150 -9.46 -5.60 0.91
CA GLY A 150 -9.15 -4.62 1.97
C GLY A 150 -9.22 -3.16 1.51
N VAL A 151 -9.75 -2.89 0.32
CA VAL A 151 -10.01 -1.53 -0.16
C VAL A 151 -11.25 -0.97 0.55
N ASN A 152 -11.15 -0.84 1.88
CA ASN A 152 -12.22 -0.35 2.76
C ASN A 152 -12.29 1.19 2.79
N SER A 153 -12.09 1.87 1.67
CA SER A 153 -12.30 3.33 1.59
C SER A 153 -13.76 3.74 1.83
N LEU A 154 -14.67 2.78 1.91
CA LEU A 154 -16.09 3.01 2.17
C LEU A 154 -16.45 3.08 3.65
N ASP A 155 -15.59 2.58 4.57
CA ASP A 155 -16.00 2.32 5.97
C ASP A 155 -15.20 3.08 7.05
N ARG A 156 -14.12 3.77 6.71
CA ARG A 156 -13.38 4.57 7.72
C ARG A 156 -14.00 5.96 7.84
N GLY A 157 -14.99 6.01 8.72
CA GLY A 157 -15.77 7.19 9.05
C GLY A 157 -14.97 8.45 9.30
N VAL A 158 -14.83 9.27 8.28
CA VAL A 158 -14.87 10.74 8.40
C VAL A 158 -15.22 11.29 7.03
N SER A 159 -16.38 11.87 6.96
CA SER A 159 -17.09 12.57 5.90
C SER A 159 -18.04 11.69 5.06
N LYS A 160 -19.22 12.27 4.88
CA LYS A 160 -20.39 11.73 4.17
C LYS A 160 -20.09 11.44 2.69
N GLY A 161 -19.40 10.31 2.41
CA GLY A 161 -19.42 9.71 1.10
C GLY A 161 -20.83 9.21 0.79
N ALA A 162 -21.17 9.09 -0.48
CA ALA A 162 -22.43 8.52 -0.87
C ALA A 162 -22.59 7.12 -0.26
N SER A 163 -23.81 6.76 0.16
CA SER A 163 -24.07 5.42 0.67
C SER A 163 -23.75 4.37 -0.43
N LEU A 164 -23.39 3.14 -0.05
CA LEU A 164 -23.18 2.06 -1.04
C LEU A 164 -24.33 1.96 -2.04
N ARG A 165 -25.58 2.15 -1.56
CA ARG A 165 -26.78 2.17 -2.42
C ARG A 165 -26.72 3.30 -3.45
N THR A 166 -26.26 4.48 -3.06
CA THR A 166 -26.12 5.64 -3.95
C THR A 166 -25.03 5.38 -4.98
N ILE A 167 -23.89 4.85 -4.55
CA ILE A 167 -22.78 4.50 -5.45
C ILE A 167 -23.27 3.47 -6.48
N LEU A 168 -23.89 2.38 -6.02
CA LEU A 168 -24.45 1.34 -6.91
C LEU A 168 -25.48 1.87 -7.92
N SER A 169 -26.26 2.91 -7.56
CA SER A 169 -27.24 3.51 -8.47
C SER A 169 -26.62 4.39 -9.55
N HIS A 170 -25.41 4.90 -9.34
CA HIS A 170 -24.67 5.74 -10.30
C HIS A 170 -23.61 4.98 -11.07
N TYR A 171 -23.24 3.79 -10.58
CA TYR A 171 -22.24 2.95 -11.20
C TYR A 171 -22.83 2.26 -12.44
N LYS A 172 -22.33 2.65 -13.60
CA LYS A 172 -22.83 2.16 -14.89
C LYS A 172 -21.86 1.14 -15.48
N PRO A 173 -22.38 0.09 -16.10
CA PRO A 173 -21.53 -0.83 -16.84
C PRO A 173 -20.90 -0.13 -18.05
N GLY A 174 -19.78 -0.68 -18.52
CA GLY A 174 -19.18 -0.30 -19.79
C GLY A 174 -20.06 -0.67 -21.00
N LEU A 175 -19.57 -0.36 -22.19
CA LEU A 175 -20.29 -0.64 -23.45
C LEU A 175 -20.55 -2.15 -23.68
N ASP A 176 -19.73 -2.99 -23.07
CA ASP A 176 -19.82 -4.46 -23.07
C ASP A 176 -20.79 -5.02 -22.02
N GLY A 177 -21.40 -4.16 -21.22
CA GLY A 177 -22.30 -4.53 -20.14
C GLY A 177 -21.59 -4.95 -18.84
N CYS A 178 -20.26 -4.97 -18.81
CA CYS A 178 -19.46 -5.34 -17.64
C CYS A 178 -19.15 -4.14 -16.74
N TYR A 179 -18.95 -4.41 -15.45
CA TYR A 179 -18.42 -3.46 -14.47
C TYR A 179 -16.91 -3.66 -14.34
N THR A 180 -16.16 -2.59 -14.22
CA THR A 180 -14.70 -2.66 -14.27
C THR A 180 -14.04 -1.97 -13.09
N ALA A 181 -13.03 -2.62 -12.51
CA ALA A 181 -12.13 -2.05 -11.52
C ALA A 181 -10.70 -1.98 -12.11
N THR A 182 -10.23 -0.78 -12.37
CA THR A 182 -8.88 -0.56 -12.90
C THR A 182 -7.92 -0.26 -11.77
N TYR A 183 -7.03 -1.21 -11.53
CA TYR A 183 -5.90 -1.05 -10.60
C TYR A 183 -4.71 -0.44 -11.32
N LYS A 184 -4.01 0.46 -10.62
CA LYS A 184 -2.75 1.08 -11.07
C LYS A 184 -1.64 0.85 -10.03
N PRO A 185 -1.13 -0.38 -9.91
CA PRO A 185 -0.03 -0.66 -9.00
C PRO A 185 1.23 0.10 -9.40
N LEU A 186 1.95 0.58 -8.40
CA LEU A 186 3.26 1.20 -8.51
C LEU A 186 4.21 0.50 -7.54
N ILE A 187 5.37 0.09 -8.04
CA ILE A 187 6.44 -0.52 -7.24
C ILE A 187 7.69 0.30 -7.44
N PHE A 188 8.39 0.60 -6.37
CA PHE A 188 9.70 1.23 -6.42
C PHE A 188 10.65 0.68 -5.37
N ILE A 189 11.93 0.63 -5.72
CA ILE A 189 13.01 0.18 -4.85
C ILE A 189 13.97 1.36 -4.67
N LEU A 190 14.15 1.74 -3.43
CA LEU A 190 15.06 2.79 -3.00
C LEU A 190 16.26 2.16 -2.31
N ARG A 191 17.47 2.62 -2.62
CA ARG A 191 18.71 2.22 -1.96
C ARG A 191 19.23 3.36 -1.11
N LYS A 192 19.67 3.06 0.12
CA LYS A 192 20.35 4.01 0.98
C LYS A 192 21.77 4.27 0.44
N LEU A 193 22.07 5.54 0.23
CA LEU A 193 23.37 6.04 -0.21
C LEU A 193 24.42 6.01 0.92
#